data_701f60e927d574aa1f3669c2cfafaa34
#
_entry.id   701f60e927d574aa1f3669c2cfafaa34
#
_cell.length_a   1.000
_cell.length_b   1.000
_cell.length_c   1.000
_cell.angle_alpha   90.00
_cell.angle_beta   90.00
_cell.angle_gamma   90.00
#
_symmetry.space_group_name_H-M   'P 1'
#
loop_
_entity.id
_entity.type
_entity.pdbx_description
1 polymer ?
#
loop_
_entity_poly.entity_id
_entity_poly.type
_entity_poly.pdbx_seq_one_letter_code
_entity_poly.pdbx_strand_id
1 'polypeptide(L)'
;VAGPAPVPSRILLVDDSLFTRTLLAADLREMGFLVDAAGSLPEAHAAVAGHAPDIAIIDVFLEDGPSGLEVARTLRSNPETALTFIIALSGHYAPDSLRLAHEAGCDRFLVKPCPVDVLVETIEHFLGSCRQTAAAS
;
A
#
# COMPACT_ATOMS: atom_id res chain seq x y z
N VAL A 1 -11.80 21.74 19.35
CA VAL A 1 -11.86 20.63 18.54
C VAL A 1 -12.70 20.79 17.35
N ALA A 2 -12.13 20.53 16.41
CA ALA A 2 -12.73 20.71 15.15
C ALA A 2 -13.48 19.51 14.71
N GLY A 3 -14.61 19.54 14.37
CA GLY A 3 -15.40 18.61 13.66
C GLY A 3 -15.30 17.12 14.03
N PRO A 4 -15.97 16.24 13.31
CA PRO A 4 -15.90 14.80 13.57
C PRO A 4 -14.52 14.24 13.26
N ALA A 5 -14.16 13.14 13.94
CA ALA A 5 -12.93 12.44 13.65
C ALA A 5 -12.91 12.02 12.18
N PRO A 6 -11.75 12.13 11.52
CA PRO A 6 -11.67 11.69 10.13
C PRO A 6 -11.94 10.19 10.03
N VAL A 7 -12.54 9.78 8.92
CA VAL A 7 -12.74 8.37 8.64
C VAL A 7 -11.37 7.70 8.52
N PRO A 8 -11.14 6.56 9.20
CA PRO A 8 -9.86 5.87 9.10
C PRO A 8 -9.55 5.49 7.65
N SER A 9 -8.29 5.68 7.26
CA SER A 9 -7.84 5.27 5.94
C SER A 9 -7.71 3.75 5.89
N ARG A 10 -8.01 3.19 4.74
CA ARG A 10 -7.95 1.74 4.53
C ARG A 10 -6.69 1.38 3.75
N ILE A 11 -5.95 0.42 4.28
CA ILE A 11 -4.71 -0.05 3.69
C ILE A 11 -4.88 -1.50 3.22
N LEU A 12 -4.46 -1.76 1.98
CA LEU A 12 -4.27 -3.12 1.49
C LEU A 12 -2.80 -3.46 1.69
N LEU A 13 -2.52 -4.51 2.45
CA LEU A 13 -1.16 -4.97 2.70
C LEU A 13 -0.94 -6.31 2.02
N VAL A 14 -0.02 -6.38 1.07
CA VAL A 14 0.27 -7.60 0.33
C VAL A 14 1.69 -8.03 0.60
N ASP A 15 1.85 -9.19 1.25
CA ASP A 15 3.15 -9.75 1.60
C ASP A 15 2.95 -11.25 1.81
N ASP A 16 3.76 -12.08 1.17
CA ASP A 16 3.62 -13.53 1.27
C ASP A 16 4.13 -14.12 2.58
N SER A 17 4.91 -13.36 3.34
CA SER A 17 5.38 -13.80 4.66
C SER A 17 4.29 -13.57 5.70
N LEU A 18 3.73 -14.65 6.22
CA LEU A 18 2.70 -14.55 7.25
C LEU A 18 3.20 -13.80 8.48
N PHE A 19 4.46 -14.03 8.87
CA PHE A 19 5.05 -13.36 10.02
C PHE A 19 5.13 -11.85 9.80
N THR A 20 5.73 -11.42 8.70
CA THR A 20 5.87 -10.00 8.37
C THR A 20 4.51 -9.33 8.22
N ARG A 21 3.60 -9.99 7.50
CA ARG A 21 2.26 -9.47 7.25
C ARG A 21 1.48 -9.27 8.55
N THR A 22 1.55 -10.25 9.44
CA THR A 22 0.84 -10.19 10.71
C THR A 22 1.36 -9.06 11.60
N LEU A 23 2.69 -8.94 11.72
CA LEU A 23 3.28 -7.89 12.55
C LEU A 23 2.99 -6.51 12.00
N LEU A 24 3.18 -6.32 10.71
CA LEU A 24 2.97 -5.00 10.10
C LEU A 24 1.50 -4.60 10.16
N ALA A 25 0.60 -5.53 9.90
CA ALA A 25 -0.83 -5.24 10.00
C ALA A 25 -1.22 -4.82 11.41
N ALA A 26 -0.68 -5.50 12.43
CA ALA A 26 -0.96 -5.16 13.82
C ALA A 26 -0.47 -3.75 14.15
N ASP A 27 0.74 -3.40 13.73
CA ASP A 27 1.30 -2.08 13.97
C ASP A 27 0.47 -0.98 13.30
N LEU A 28 0.05 -1.21 12.07
CA LEU A 28 -0.75 -0.23 11.34
C LEU A 28 -2.15 -0.07 11.95
N ARG A 29 -2.76 -1.17 12.37
CA ARG A 29 -4.05 -1.11 13.05
C ARG A 29 -3.98 -0.36 14.37
N GLU A 30 -2.89 -0.56 15.10
CA GLU A 30 -2.67 0.17 16.35
C GLU A 30 -2.57 1.66 16.14
N MET A 31 -2.11 2.09 14.98
CA MET A 31 -2.05 3.51 14.61
C MET A 31 -3.36 4.06 14.07
N GLY A 32 -4.40 3.25 14.00
CA GLY A 32 -5.73 3.70 13.62
C GLY A 32 -6.14 3.39 12.18
N PHE A 33 -5.31 2.69 11.42
CA PHE A 33 -5.66 2.33 10.04
C PHE A 33 -6.53 1.08 10.01
N LEU A 34 -7.40 1.00 9.01
CA LEU A 34 -8.10 -0.24 8.68
C LEU A 34 -7.21 -1.01 7.71
N VAL A 35 -6.92 -2.28 8.02
CA VAL A 35 -5.97 -3.05 7.21
C VAL A 35 -6.60 -4.35 6.73
N ASP A 36 -6.54 -4.55 5.43
CA ASP A 36 -6.88 -5.82 4.80
C ASP A 36 -5.53 -6.45 4.38
N ALA A 37 -5.18 -7.58 4.94
CA ALA A 37 -3.91 -8.24 4.66
C ALA A 37 -4.11 -9.41 3.70
N ALA A 38 -3.23 -9.53 2.73
CA ALA A 38 -3.29 -10.56 1.71
C ALA A 38 -1.91 -11.17 1.50
N GLY A 39 -1.86 -12.49 1.36
CA GLY A 39 -0.60 -13.22 1.18
C GLY A 39 -0.35 -13.65 -0.27
N SER A 40 -1.27 -13.36 -1.17
CA SER A 40 -1.18 -13.79 -2.56
C SER A 40 -1.95 -12.86 -3.47
N LEU A 41 -1.74 -13.00 -4.76
CA LEU A 41 -2.47 -12.21 -5.76
C LEU A 41 -3.99 -12.45 -5.67
N PRO A 42 -4.49 -13.70 -5.61
CA PRO A 42 -5.93 -13.92 -5.47
C PRO A 42 -6.51 -13.32 -4.21
N GLU A 43 -5.80 -13.41 -3.07
CA GLU A 43 -6.26 -12.81 -1.82
C GLU A 43 -6.34 -11.29 -1.92
N ALA A 44 -5.35 -10.68 -2.58
CA ALA A 44 -5.33 -9.24 -2.78
C ALA A 44 -6.53 -8.80 -3.62
N HIS A 45 -6.82 -9.52 -4.70
CA HIS A 45 -7.96 -9.20 -5.55
C HIS A 45 -9.29 -9.34 -4.81
N ALA A 46 -9.41 -10.38 -3.97
CA ALA A 46 -10.61 -10.57 -3.16
C ALA A 46 -10.81 -9.44 -2.16
N ALA A 47 -9.72 -8.99 -1.53
CA ALA A 47 -9.77 -7.90 -0.57
C ALA A 47 -10.23 -6.60 -1.23
N VAL A 48 -9.69 -6.29 -2.40
CA VAL A 48 -10.04 -5.08 -3.16
C VAL A 48 -11.51 -5.12 -3.61
N ALA A 49 -12.01 -6.30 -3.99
CA ALA A 49 -13.41 -6.44 -4.40
C ALA A 49 -14.36 -6.11 -3.25
N GLY A 50 -13.94 -6.38 -2.02
CA GLY A 50 -14.73 -6.05 -0.85
C GLY A 50 -14.69 -4.57 -0.50
N HIS A 51 -13.51 -3.99 -0.49
CA HIS A 51 -13.30 -2.59 -0.12
C HIS A 51 -12.12 -2.00 -0.88
N ALA A 52 -12.36 -0.92 -1.59
CA ALA A 52 -11.28 -0.21 -2.29
C ALA A 52 -10.32 0.42 -1.25
N PRO A 53 -9.03 0.19 -1.36
CA PRO A 53 -8.07 0.77 -0.42
C PRO A 53 -7.70 2.20 -0.79
N ASP A 54 -7.37 3.00 0.22
CA ASP A 54 -6.80 4.34 0.02
C ASP A 54 -5.31 4.23 -0.27
N ILE A 55 -4.67 3.25 0.39
CA ILE A 55 -3.24 3.01 0.29
C ILE A 55 -3.03 1.51 0.07
N ALA A 56 -2.08 1.15 -0.79
CA ALA A 56 -1.66 -0.23 -0.96
C ALA A 56 -0.16 -0.33 -0.67
N ILE A 57 0.20 -1.25 0.21
CA ILE A 57 1.60 -1.56 0.52
C ILE A 57 1.85 -2.95 -0.03
N ILE A 58 2.69 -3.05 -1.04
CA ILE A 58 2.82 -4.27 -1.82
C ILE A 58 4.27 -4.75 -1.85
N ASP A 59 4.50 -5.98 -1.40
CA ASP A 59 5.78 -6.65 -1.59
C ASP A 59 5.92 -6.98 -3.07
N VAL A 60 6.96 -6.48 -3.70
CA VAL A 60 7.19 -6.69 -5.13
C VAL A 60 7.42 -8.17 -5.46
N PHE A 61 8.16 -8.86 -4.60
CA PHE A 61 8.49 -10.27 -4.82
C PHE A 61 7.66 -11.17 -3.93
N LEU A 62 6.59 -11.71 -4.48
CA LEU A 62 5.80 -12.74 -3.84
C LEU A 62 6.38 -14.12 -4.19
N GLU A 63 5.89 -15.16 -3.53
CA GLU A 63 6.46 -16.51 -3.64
C GLU A 63 6.62 -16.98 -5.09
N ASP A 64 5.73 -16.59 -5.97
CA ASP A 64 5.74 -16.99 -7.37
C ASP A 64 6.43 -15.98 -8.29
N GLY A 65 7.33 -15.16 -7.77
CA GLY A 65 8.06 -14.18 -8.55
C GLY A 65 7.48 -12.76 -8.36
N PRO A 66 7.66 -11.86 -9.34
CA PRO A 66 7.30 -10.45 -9.16
C PRO A 66 5.80 -10.16 -9.30
N SER A 67 4.95 -11.06 -8.80
CA SER A 67 3.49 -10.93 -8.95
C SER A 67 2.90 -9.76 -8.15
N GLY A 68 3.65 -9.21 -7.18
CA GLY A 68 3.19 -8.01 -6.48
C GLY A 68 2.92 -6.84 -7.41
N LEU A 69 3.70 -6.71 -8.48
CA LEU A 69 3.48 -5.64 -9.46
C LEU A 69 2.19 -5.83 -10.25
N GLU A 70 1.70 -7.06 -10.36
CA GLU A 70 0.41 -7.31 -11.00
C GLU A 70 -0.74 -6.74 -10.17
N VAL A 71 -0.60 -6.75 -8.84
CA VAL A 71 -1.58 -6.09 -7.98
C VAL A 71 -1.62 -4.59 -8.29
N ALA A 72 -0.44 -3.97 -8.41
CA ALA A 72 -0.36 -2.55 -8.74
C ALA A 72 -1.01 -2.24 -10.08
N ARG A 73 -0.73 -3.03 -11.10
CA ARG A 73 -1.33 -2.84 -12.43
C ARG A 73 -2.83 -2.98 -12.38
N THR A 74 -3.34 -3.96 -11.65
CA THR A 74 -4.77 -4.18 -11.50
C THR A 74 -5.44 -2.98 -10.82
N LEU A 75 -4.82 -2.45 -9.78
CA LEU A 75 -5.35 -1.27 -9.09
C LEU A 75 -5.43 -0.07 -10.04
N ARG A 76 -4.39 0.17 -10.83
CA ARG A 76 -4.37 1.30 -11.76
C ARG A 76 -5.36 1.15 -12.91
N SER A 77 -5.68 -0.09 -13.29
CA SER A 77 -6.59 -0.36 -14.39
C SER A 77 -8.07 -0.24 -14.01
N ASN A 78 -8.37 -0.28 -12.72
CA ASN A 78 -9.74 -0.23 -12.23
C ASN A 78 -10.08 1.21 -11.83
N PRO A 79 -11.13 1.82 -12.41
CA PRO A 79 -11.51 3.20 -12.06
C PRO A 79 -11.73 3.42 -10.56
N GLU A 80 -12.19 2.40 -9.85
CA GLU A 80 -12.47 2.51 -8.41
C GLU A 80 -11.20 2.58 -7.57
N THR A 81 -10.06 2.12 -8.09
CA THR A 81 -8.79 2.08 -7.37
C THR A 81 -7.66 2.80 -8.11
N ALA A 82 -7.98 3.48 -9.20
CA ALA A 82 -6.96 4.12 -10.02
C ALA A 82 -6.15 5.17 -9.27
N LEU A 83 -6.70 5.77 -8.22
CA LEU A 83 -6.04 6.80 -7.42
C LEU A 83 -5.48 6.29 -6.09
N THR A 84 -5.52 4.98 -5.85
CA THR A 84 -4.91 4.40 -4.65
C THR A 84 -3.43 4.76 -4.60
N PHE A 85 -2.95 5.18 -3.44
CA PHE A 85 -1.52 5.47 -3.27
C PHE A 85 -0.79 4.15 -3.07
N ILE A 86 0.11 3.81 -3.98
CA ILE A 86 0.77 2.51 -4.00
C ILE A 86 2.23 2.63 -3.59
N ILE A 87 2.59 1.91 -2.53
CA ILE A 87 3.96 1.82 -2.02
C ILE A 87 4.47 0.41 -2.31
N ALA A 88 5.53 0.32 -3.08
CA ALA A 88 6.19 -0.97 -3.35
C ALA A 88 7.29 -1.17 -2.32
N LEU A 89 7.34 -2.36 -1.71
CA LEU A 89 8.42 -2.76 -0.81
C LEU A 89 9.20 -3.89 -1.46
N SER A 90 10.52 -3.84 -1.40
CA SER A 90 11.35 -4.91 -1.95
C SER A 90 12.62 -5.10 -1.14
N GLY A 91 12.96 -6.35 -0.86
CA GLY A 91 14.25 -6.70 -0.27
C GLY A 91 15.37 -6.74 -1.30
N HIS A 92 15.02 -6.63 -2.57
CA HIS A 92 15.98 -6.65 -3.65
C HIS A 92 16.01 -5.32 -4.37
N TYR A 93 17.15 -4.64 -4.29
CA TYR A 93 17.36 -3.42 -5.04
C TYR A 93 18.27 -3.73 -6.21
N ALA A 94 17.71 -3.70 -7.41
CA ALA A 94 18.44 -3.79 -8.66
C ALA A 94 18.08 -2.57 -9.48
N PRO A 95 18.93 -2.16 -10.44
CA PRO A 95 18.63 -0.97 -11.25
C PRO A 95 17.27 -0.99 -11.90
N ASP A 96 16.78 -2.18 -12.28
CA ASP A 96 15.47 -2.30 -12.93
C ASP A 96 14.29 -2.33 -11.96
N SER A 97 14.52 -2.60 -10.68
CA SER A 97 13.43 -2.72 -9.70
C SER A 97 12.60 -1.45 -9.57
N LEU A 98 13.29 -0.32 -9.47
CA LEU A 98 12.63 0.98 -9.36
C LEU A 98 11.84 1.29 -10.63
N ARG A 99 12.45 1.05 -11.80
CA ARG A 99 11.80 1.29 -13.09
C ARG A 99 10.56 0.43 -13.27
N LEU A 100 10.66 -0.87 -12.95
CA LEU A 100 9.54 -1.79 -13.08
C LEU A 100 8.39 -1.41 -12.14
N ALA A 101 8.71 -1.01 -10.92
CA ALA A 101 7.69 -0.56 -9.98
C ALA A 101 6.98 0.71 -10.48
N HIS A 102 7.75 1.65 -10.99
CA HIS A 102 7.20 2.88 -11.55
C HIS A 102 6.29 2.59 -12.75
N GLU A 103 6.73 1.72 -13.66
CA GLU A 103 5.95 1.35 -14.84
C GLU A 103 4.66 0.63 -14.45
N ALA A 104 4.67 -0.11 -13.34
CA ALA A 104 3.47 -0.79 -12.85
C ALA A 104 2.49 0.17 -12.17
N GLY A 105 2.88 1.42 -11.95
CA GLY A 105 2.03 2.43 -11.37
C GLY A 105 2.23 2.67 -9.88
N CYS A 106 3.35 2.20 -9.32
CA CYS A 106 3.66 2.45 -7.92
C CYS A 106 4.10 3.91 -7.72
N ASP A 107 3.64 4.53 -6.64
CA ASP A 107 3.97 5.93 -6.33
C ASP A 107 5.25 6.07 -5.55
N ARG A 108 5.60 5.06 -4.76
CA ARG A 108 6.82 5.06 -3.95
C ARG A 108 7.44 3.67 -3.97
N PHE A 109 8.76 3.64 -3.83
CA PHE A 109 9.51 2.39 -3.74
C PHE A 109 10.39 2.47 -2.50
N LEU A 110 10.20 1.54 -1.57
CA LEU A 110 10.98 1.48 -0.34
C LEU A 110 11.69 0.14 -0.25
N VAL A 111 12.91 0.14 0.26
CA VAL A 111 13.74 -1.06 0.37
C VAL A 111 13.58 -1.67 1.76
N LYS A 112 13.40 -2.99 1.81
CA LYS A 112 13.36 -3.72 3.09
C LYS A 112 14.77 -3.87 3.65
N PRO A 113 14.94 -3.90 4.97
CA PRO A 113 13.92 -3.75 5.98
C PRO A 113 13.47 -2.28 6.09
N CYS A 114 12.17 -2.06 6.05
CA CYS A 114 11.60 -0.72 6.15
C CYS A 114 10.95 -0.58 7.52
N PRO A 115 11.49 0.28 8.41
CA PRO A 115 10.86 0.50 9.71
C PRO A 115 9.44 1.02 9.56
N VAL A 116 8.55 0.59 10.45
CA VAL A 116 7.14 0.98 10.37
C VAL A 116 6.95 2.49 10.46
N ASP A 117 7.79 3.18 11.24
CA ASP A 117 7.70 4.63 11.36
C ASP A 117 8.01 5.35 10.05
N VAL A 118 8.95 4.85 9.25
CA VAL A 118 9.24 5.40 7.92
C VAL A 118 8.04 5.20 7.00
N LEU A 119 7.45 4.01 7.06
CA LEU A 119 6.28 3.68 6.25
C LEU A 119 5.09 4.58 6.61
N VAL A 120 4.83 4.74 7.90
CA VAL A 120 3.73 5.58 8.39
C VAL A 120 3.97 7.03 8.02
N GLU A 121 5.21 7.51 8.13
CA GLU A 121 5.54 8.88 7.72
C GLU A 121 5.24 9.11 6.24
N THR A 122 5.57 8.15 5.40
CA THR A 122 5.27 8.21 3.97
C THR A 122 3.77 8.28 3.72
N ILE A 123 3.00 7.46 4.44
CA ILE A 123 1.55 7.46 4.34
C ILE A 123 0.96 8.79 4.80
N GLU A 124 1.41 9.30 5.95
CA GLU A 124 0.89 10.54 6.50
C GLU A 124 1.21 11.73 5.61
N HIS A 125 2.37 11.72 4.97
CA HIS A 125 2.72 12.76 4.03
C HIS A 125 1.74 12.79 2.86
N PHE A 126 1.41 11.62 2.32
CA PHE A 126 0.42 11.51 1.25
C PHE A 126 -0.95 12.02 1.71
N LEU A 127 -1.42 11.56 2.88
CA LEU A 127 -2.72 11.97 3.41
C LEU A 127 -2.77 13.46 3.68
N GLY A 128 -1.68 14.04 4.17
CA GLY A 128 -1.58 15.48 4.39
C GLY A 128 -1.67 16.27 3.10
N SER A 129 -1.01 15.79 2.05
CA SER A 129 -1.08 16.43 0.73
C SER A 129 -2.51 16.42 0.18
N CYS A 130 -3.22 15.30 0.35
CA CYS A 130 -4.60 15.20 -0.09
C CYS A 130 -5.50 16.17 0.64
N ARG A 131 -5.32 16.32 1.96
CA ARG A 131 -6.10 17.26 2.76
C ARG A 131 -5.83 18.70 2.36
N GLN A 132 -4.57 19.04 2.09
CA GLN A 132 -4.20 20.38 1.65
C GLN A 132 -4.83 20.71 0.29
N THR A 133 -4.81 19.77 -0.62
CA THR A 133 -5.43 19.94 -1.93
C THR A 133 -6.93 20.14 -1.79
N ALA A 134 -7.59 19.35 -0.95
CA ALA A 134 -9.02 19.49 -0.71
C ALA A 134 -9.36 20.83 -0.06
N ALA A 135 -8.52 21.28 0.87
CA ALA A 135 -8.73 22.57 1.55
C ALA A 135 -8.51 23.76 0.60
N ALA A 136 -7.64 23.61 -0.38
CA ALA A 136 -7.35 24.67 -1.33
C ALA A 136 -8.42 24.81 -2.41
N SER A 137 -9.21 23.79 -2.61
CA SER A 137 -10.28 23.84 -3.62
C SER A 137 -11.62 24.23 -3.00
#